data_2ac372545b571e811730e5d7f7761d97
#
_entry.id   2ac372545b571e811730e5d7f7761d97
#
_cell.length_a   1.000
_cell.length_b   1.000
_cell.length_c   1.000
_cell.angle_alpha   90.00
_cell.angle_beta   90.00
_cell.angle_gamma   90.00
#
_symmetry.space_group_name_H-M   'P 1'
#
loop_
_entity.id
_entity.type
_entity.pdbx_description
1 polymer ?
#
loop_
_entity_poly.entity_id
_entity_poly.type
_entity_poly.pdbx_seq_one_letter_code
_entity_poly.pdbx_strand_id
1 'polypeptide(L)'
;MEQKFIKIFDGLKRDYGYAEITNGYKDSTTGKFKVKHGWAGKQLTSADYLEHLKGEKSIGIQPCDDNGMVSFGAIDIDSKAYQDFSPRKYLEIIEKNNLPVVPVRSKSGGLHLYVHTKEKVKASFLRNFLDKLLYTLE
;
A
#
# COMPACT_ATOMS: atom_id res chain seq x y z
N MET A 1 -1.55 -16.63 -10.12
CA MET A 1 -1.64 -15.18 -9.84
C MET A 1 -1.44 -14.91 -8.34
N GLU A 2 -2.11 -15.62 -7.47
CA GLU A 2 -2.05 -15.50 -5.99
C GLU A 2 -0.62 -15.59 -5.42
N GLN A 3 0.15 -16.62 -5.75
CA GLN A 3 1.53 -16.79 -5.26
C GLN A 3 2.44 -15.60 -5.62
N LYS A 4 2.26 -15.01 -6.80
CA LYS A 4 2.99 -13.80 -7.19
C LYS A 4 2.60 -12.61 -6.32
N PHE A 5 1.30 -12.44 -6.05
CA PHE A 5 0.81 -11.38 -5.19
C PHE A 5 1.33 -11.52 -3.76
N ILE A 6 1.27 -12.73 -3.18
CA ILE A 6 1.82 -13.02 -1.85
C ILE A 6 3.32 -12.71 -1.78
N LYS A 7 4.08 -13.05 -2.83
CA LYS A 7 5.52 -12.78 -2.91
C LYS A 7 5.82 -11.28 -2.99
N ILE A 8 5.02 -10.52 -3.73
CA ILE A 8 5.20 -9.08 -3.92
C ILE A 8 4.90 -8.31 -2.62
N PHE A 9 3.88 -8.73 -1.88
CA PHE A 9 3.45 -8.12 -0.63
C PHE A 9 3.79 -9.00 0.59
N ASP A 10 5.03 -9.49 0.63
CA ASP A 10 5.53 -10.27 1.76
C ASP A 10 5.95 -9.35 2.91
N GLY A 11 5.24 -9.42 4.04
CA GLY A 11 5.45 -8.60 5.22
C GLY A 11 5.27 -9.40 6.50
N LEU A 12 4.75 -8.75 7.54
CA LEU A 12 4.45 -9.37 8.83
C LEU A 12 3.46 -10.53 8.65
N LYS A 13 3.77 -11.70 9.21
CA LYS A 13 2.93 -12.91 9.09
C LYS A 13 2.04 -13.18 10.29
N ARG A 14 2.50 -12.80 11.49
CA ARG A 14 1.80 -13.12 12.74
C ARG A 14 0.48 -12.37 12.93
N ASP A 15 0.30 -11.25 12.21
CA ASP A 15 -0.90 -10.43 12.27
C ASP A 15 -1.06 -9.60 11.00
N TYR A 16 -2.26 -9.08 10.75
CA TYR A 16 -2.55 -8.19 9.64
C TYR A 16 -3.70 -7.23 9.97
N GLY A 17 -3.71 -6.07 9.32
CA GLY A 17 -4.83 -5.15 9.39
C GLY A 17 -6.02 -5.65 8.57
N TYR A 18 -7.22 -5.27 8.98
CA TYR A 18 -8.43 -5.49 8.19
C TYR A 18 -9.31 -4.23 8.14
N ALA A 19 -10.17 -4.19 7.13
CA ALA A 19 -11.21 -3.18 7.02
C ALA A 19 -12.53 -3.86 6.62
N GLU A 20 -13.60 -3.59 7.35
CA GLU A 20 -14.94 -4.13 7.13
C GLU A 20 -15.95 -2.99 6.96
N ILE A 21 -16.82 -3.11 5.97
CA ILE A 21 -17.95 -2.20 5.82
C ILE A 21 -19.00 -2.58 6.86
N THR A 22 -19.21 -1.72 7.87
CA THR A 22 -20.11 -2.00 8.99
C THR A 22 -21.59 -1.76 8.67
N ASN A 23 -21.87 -0.87 7.70
CA ASN A 23 -23.22 -0.60 7.21
C ASN A 23 -23.22 -0.63 5.70
N GLY A 24 -24.14 -1.35 5.07
CA GLY A 24 -24.29 -1.39 3.62
C GLY A 24 -24.66 -0.05 2.97
N TYR A 25 -24.79 1.01 3.76
CA TYR A 25 -25.18 2.36 3.30
C TYR A 25 -24.01 3.33 3.40
N LYS A 26 -23.94 4.23 2.43
CA LYS A 26 -23.03 5.38 2.47
C LYS A 26 -23.55 6.44 3.43
N ASP A 27 -22.63 7.04 4.17
CA ASP A 27 -22.92 8.25 4.94
C ASP A 27 -23.42 9.36 4.01
N SER A 28 -24.56 9.96 4.34
CA SER A 28 -25.23 10.95 3.47
C SER A 28 -24.42 12.25 3.31
N THR A 29 -23.57 12.58 4.29
CA THR A 29 -22.77 13.80 4.30
C THR A 29 -21.45 13.61 3.56
N THR A 30 -20.77 12.48 3.79
CA THR A 30 -19.43 12.21 3.25
C THR A 30 -19.44 11.37 1.99
N GLY A 31 -20.56 10.72 1.67
CA GLY A 31 -20.69 9.76 0.56
C GLY A 31 -19.86 8.47 0.75
N LYS A 32 -19.29 8.27 1.93
CA LYS A 32 -18.40 7.13 2.23
C LYS A 32 -19.12 6.05 3.04
N PHE A 33 -18.75 4.80 2.80
CA PHE A 33 -19.17 3.72 3.69
C PHE A 33 -18.50 3.86 5.06
N LYS A 34 -19.26 3.56 6.11
CA LYS A 34 -18.69 3.43 7.45
C LYS A 34 -17.87 2.15 7.50
N VAL A 35 -16.59 2.28 7.81
CA VAL A 35 -15.62 1.18 7.82
C VAL A 35 -15.05 1.01 9.21
N LYS A 36 -15.07 -0.22 9.71
CA LYS A 36 -14.36 -0.62 10.92
C LYS A 36 -12.98 -1.11 10.52
N HIS A 37 -11.95 -0.56 11.13
CA HIS A 37 -10.56 -0.98 10.97
C HIS A 37 -10.07 -1.66 12.24
N GLY A 38 -9.16 -2.61 12.13
CA GLY A 38 -8.55 -3.29 13.25
C GLY A 38 -7.41 -4.20 12.85
N TRP A 39 -6.85 -4.88 13.83
CA TRP A 39 -5.90 -5.98 13.67
C TRP A 39 -6.62 -7.29 13.83
N ALA A 40 -6.26 -8.30 13.02
CA ALA A 40 -6.94 -9.57 12.98
C ALA A 40 -6.66 -10.44 14.22
N GLY A 41 -5.52 -10.21 14.90
CA GLY A 41 -5.09 -11.01 16.06
C GLY A 41 -4.77 -12.45 15.70
N LYS A 42 -4.46 -12.73 14.44
CA LYS A 42 -4.16 -14.07 13.92
C LYS A 42 -3.20 -14.01 12.74
N GLN A 43 -2.56 -15.14 12.47
CA GLN A 43 -1.62 -15.27 11.36
C GLN A 43 -2.29 -15.04 10.00
N LEU A 44 -1.61 -14.28 9.14
CA LEU A 44 -1.98 -14.08 7.74
C LEU A 44 -1.70 -15.36 6.94
N THR A 45 -2.72 -15.88 6.27
CA THR A 45 -2.67 -17.12 5.49
C THR A 45 -2.87 -16.87 4.00
N SER A 46 -2.54 -17.87 3.17
CA SER A 46 -2.83 -17.82 1.73
C SER A 46 -4.32 -17.68 1.45
N ALA A 47 -5.20 -18.24 2.29
CA ALA A 47 -6.65 -18.09 2.16
C ALA A 47 -7.08 -16.63 2.34
N ASP A 48 -6.49 -15.89 3.29
CA ASP A 48 -6.78 -14.46 3.49
C ASP A 48 -6.41 -13.62 2.26
N TYR A 49 -5.28 -13.94 1.61
CA TYR A 49 -4.90 -13.29 0.34
C TYR A 49 -5.87 -13.63 -0.79
N LEU A 50 -6.34 -14.88 -0.87
CA LEU A 50 -7.29 -15.30 -1.91
C LEU A 50 -8.64 -14.60 -1.74
N GLU A 51 -9.17 -14.52 -0.52
CA GLU A 51 -10.38 -13.78 -0.20
C GLU A 51 -10.24 -12.29 -0.56
N HIS A 52 -9.07 -11.70 -0.29
CA HIS A 52 -8.77 -10.32 -0.68
C HIS A 52 -8.79 -10.12 -2.20
N LEU A 53 -8.14 -11.00 -2.96
CA LEU A 53 -8.10 -10.93 -4.42
C LEU A 53 -9.47 -11.15 -5.07
N LYS A 54 -10.38 -11.87 -4.40
CA LYS A 54 -11.77 -12.00 -4.81
C LYS A 54 -12.66 -10.81 -4.43
N GLY A 55 -12.14 -9.88 -3.62
CA GLY A 55 -12.90 -8.75 -3.09
C GLY A 55 -13.81 -9.07 -1.91
N GLU A 56 -13.68 -10.26 -1.33
CA GLU A 56 -14.49 -10.74 -0.19
C GLU A 56 -13.99 -10.17 1.13
N LYS A 57 -12.71 -9.76 1.19
CA LYS A 57 -12.04 -9.28 2.39
C LYS A 57 -11.07 -8.17 2.09
N SER A 58 -10.97 -7.19 2.97
CA SER A 58 -9.91 -6.18 2.90
C SER A 58 -8.82 -6.52 3.91
N ILE A 59 -7.59 -6.67 3.44
CA ILE A 59 -6.41 -6.91 4.29
C ILE A 59 -5.43 -5.75 4.17
N GLY A 60 -4.75 -5.44 5.27
CA GLY A 60 -3.64 -4.50 5.35
C GLY A 60 -2.38 -5.22 5.79
N ILE A 61 -1.35 -5.20 4.96
CA ILE A 61 -0.09 -5.86 5.24
C ILE A 61 0.90 -4.86 5.81
N GLN A 62 1.47 -5.16 6.98
CA GLN A 62 2.59 -4.40 7.51
C GLN A 62 3.86 -4.85 6.79
N PRO A 63 4.56 -3.95 6.05
CA PRO A 63 5.74 -4.34 5.27
C PRO A 63 6.88 -4.92 6.09
N CYS A 64 7.07 -4.40 7.32
CA CYS A 64 8.17 -4.81 8.21
C CYS A 64 7.83 -6.10 8.94
N ASP A 65 8.65 -7.14 8.77
CA ASP A 65 8.54 -8.39 9.49
C ASP A 65 9.15 -8.31 10.91
N ASP A 66 9.03 -9.39 11.67
CA ASP A 66 9.53 -9.46 13.08
C ASP A 66 11.06 -9.31 13.19
N ASN A 67 11.80 -9.44 12.10
CA ASN A 67 13.26 -9.25 12.04
C ASN A 67 13.66 -7.83 11.59
N GLY A 68 12.71 -6.92 11.41
CA GLY A 68 12.96 -5.58 10.91
C GLY A 68 13.31 -5.52 9.43
N MET A 69 12.93 -6.57 8.67
CA MET A 69 13.21 -6.70 7.25
C MET A 69 11.96 -6.41 6.41
N VAL A 70 12.16 -5.87 5.22
CA VAL A 70 11.10 -5.52 4.26
C VAL A 70 11.46 -5.99 2.86
N SER A 71 10.45 -6.36 2.06
CA SER A 71 10.57 -6.64 0.63
C SER A 71 9.90 -5.57 -0.24
N PHE A 72 9.12 -4.70 0.37
CA PHE A 72 8.48 -3.58 -0.31
C PHE A 72 8.26 -2.41 0.65
N GLY A 73 8.04 -1.24 0.07
CA GLY A 73 7.58 -0.04 0.77
C GLY A 73 6.78 0.83 -0.19
N ALA A 74 6.13 1.86 0.32
CA ALA A 74 5.34 2.76 -0.51
C ALA A 74 5.45 4.20 -0.02
N ILE A 75 5.32 5.14 -0.98
CA ILE A 75 5.02 6.55 -0.73
C ILE A 75 3.53 6.73 -1.00
N ASP A 76 2.80 7.32 -0.08
CA ASP A 76 1.40 7.71 -0.25
C ASP A 76 1.32 9.20 -0.58
N ILE A 77 0.79 9.51 -1.76
CA ILE A 77 0.56 10.88 -2.21
C ILE A 77 -0.95 11.14 -2.19
N ASP A 78 -1.40 11.83 -1.14
CA ASP A 78 -2.83 12.19 -1.00
C ASP A 78 -3.18 13.36 -1.92
N SER A 79 -4.15 13.15 -2.81
CA SER A 79 -4.64 14.18 -3.72
C SER A 79 -5.17 15.44 -3.04
N LYS A 80 -5.58 15.35 -1.77
CA LYS A 80 -6.10 16.47 -1.00
C LYS A 80 -5.02 17.30 -0.32
N ALA A 81 -3.81 16.75 -0.17
CA ALA A 81 -2.69 17.45 0.47
C ALA A 81 -2.04 18.49 -0.45
N TYR A 82 -2.29 18.41 -1.76
CA TYR A 82 -1.66 19.26 -2.76
C TYR A 82 -2.71 19.96 -3.62
N GLN A 83 -2.65 21.31 -3.69
CA GLN A 83 -3.62 22.13 -4.46
C GLN A 83 -3.61 21.77 -5.95
N ASP A 84 -2.42 21.50 -6.51
CA ASP A 84 -2.22 21.20 -7.93
C ASP A 84 -1.89 19.72 -8.16
N PHE A 85 -2.52 18.82 -7.42
CA PHE A 85 -2.29 17.38 -7.57
C PHE A 85 -2.66 16.92 -8.98
N SER A 86 -1.70 16.37 -9.70
CA SER A 86 -1.88 15.75 -11.01
C SER A 86 -1.15 14.41 -11.08
N PRO A 87 -1.86 13.28 -11.14
CA PRO A 87 -1.24 11.97 -11.33
C PRO A 87 -0.30 11.94 -12.55
N ARG A 88 -0.67 12.63 -13.62
CA ARG A 88 0.11 12.68 -14.86
C ARG A 88 1.48 13.31 -14.65
N LYS A 89 1.57 14.40 -13.87
CA LYS A 89 2.84 15.05 -13.53
C LYS A 89 3.81 14.07 -12.86
N TYR A 90 3.30 13.29 -11.88
CA TYR A 90 4.12 12.28 -11.19
C TYR A 90 4.56 11.16 -12.14
N LEU A 91 3.69 10.69 -13.03
CA LEU A 91 4.04 9.67 -14.03
C LEU A 91 5.14 10.18 -14.97
N GLU A 92 5.05 11.42 -15.45
CA GLU A 92 6.07 12.05 -16.30
C GLU A 92 7.43 12.15 -15.58
N ILE A 93 7.45 12.50 -14.29
CA ILE A 93 8.68 12.54 -13.48
C ILE A 93 9.27 11.12 -13.33
N ILE A 94 8.43 10.13 -13.02
CA ILE A 94 8.83 8.73 -12.85
C ILE A 94 9.47 8.20 -14.14
N GLU A 95 8.82 8.40 -15.28
CA GLU A 95 9.31 7.96 -16.58
C GLU A 95 10.60 8.69 -17.00
N LYS A 96 10.61 10.03 -16.89
CA LYS A 96 11.78 10.85 -17.26
C LYS A 96 13.04 10.47 -16.49
N ASN A 97 12.88 10.15 -15.19
CA ASN A 97 14.02 9.82 -14.33
C ASN A 97 14.23 8.30 -14.18
N ASN A 98 13.46 7.47 -14.92
CA ASN A 98 13.51 6.00 -14.82
C ASN A 98 13.48 5.51 -13.37
N LEU A 99 12.57 6.06 -12.56
CA LEU A 99 12.47 5.73 -11.14
C LEU A 99 11.95 4.30 -10.93
N PRO A 100 12.54 3.54 -10.01
CA PRO A 100 12.17 2.12 -9.77
C PRO A 100 10.91 2.01 -8.90
N VAL A 101 9.82 2.59 -9.35
CA VAL A 101 8.54 2.61 -8.63
C VAL A 101 7.40 2.08 -9.50
N VAL A 102 6.41 1.47 -8.84
CA VAL A 102 5.15 1.04 -9.45
C VAL A 102 4.05 1.97 -8.97
N PRO A 103 3.57 2.90 -9.81
CA PRO A 103 2.47 3.79 -9.44
C PRO A 103 1.13 3.06 -9.48
N VAL A 104 0.35 3.21 -8.42
CA VAL A 104 -0.99 2.64 -8.30
C VAL A 104 -1.94 3.74 -7.83
N ARG A 105 -3.09 3.88 -8.48
CA ARG A 105 -4.11 4.84 -8.08
C ARG A 105 -4.69 4.46 -6.72
N SER A 106 -4.71 5.40 -5.78
CA SER A 106 -5.37 5.19 -4.50
C SER A 106 -6.90 5.33 -4.61
N LYS A 107 -7.62 4.77 -3.64
CA LYS A 107 -9.09 4.85 -3.57
C LYS A 107 -9.61 6.29 -3.50
N SER A 108 -8.85 7.18 -2.87
CA SER A 108 -9.18 8.62 -2.71
C SER A 108 -8.83 9.48 -3.92
N GLY A 109 -8.24 8.89 -4.98
CA GLY A 109 -7.80 9.59 -6.18
C GLY A 109 -6.35 10.04 -6.15
N GLY A 110 -5.61 9.79 -5.07
CA GLY A 110 -4.17 9.98 -4.99
C GLY A 110 -3.37 8.85 -5.63
N LEU A 111 -2.08 8.74 -5.30
CA LEU A 111 -1.16 7.70 -5.78
C LEU A 111 -0.46 6.99 -4.63
N HIS A 112 -0.35 5.67 -4.74
CA HIS A 112 0.62 4.90 -3.99
C HIS A 112 1.78 4.55 -4.92
N LEU A 113 3.00 4.90 -4.56
CA LEU A 113 4.21 4.58 -5.31
C LEU A 113 4.94 3.45 -4.60
N TYR A 114 4.78 2.22 -5.11
CA TYR A 114 5.41 1.04 -4.52
C TYR A 114 6.84 0.88 -5.01
N VAL A 115 7.74 0.57 -4.09
CA VAL A 115 9.11 0.10 -4.35
C VAL A 115 9.22 -1.34 -3.86
N HIS A 116 9.71 -2.22 -4.71
CA HIS A 116 9.95 -3.63 -4.40
C HIS A 116 11.44 -3.93 -4.48
N THR A 117 11.93 -4.75 -3.56
CA THR A 117 13.33 -5.23 -3.55
C THR A 117 13.40 -6.68 -4.01
N LYS A 118 14.51 -7.09 -4.63
CA LYS A 118 14.72 -8.49 -5.06
C LYS A 118 14.80 -9.43 -3.86
N GLU A 119 15.44 -8.96 -2.78
CA GLU A 119 15.61 -9.66 -1.52
C GLU A 119 15.18 -8.75 -0.38
N LYS A 120 14.88 -9.34 0.78
CA LYS A 120 14.56 -8.54 1.96
C LYS A 120 15.75 -7.68 2.37
N VAL A 121 15.48 -6.43 2.68
CA VAL A 121 16.45 -5.45 3.17
C VAL A 121 16.00 -4.91 4.53
N LYS A 122 16.89 -4.28 5.28
CA LYS A 122 16.53 -3.60 6.53
C LYS A 122 15.51 -2.48 6.24
N ALA A 123 14.48 -2.39 7.07
CA ALA A 123 13.44 -1.37 6.93
C ALA A 123 14.01 0.07 6.91
N SER A 124 15.05 0.34 7.71
CA SER A 124 15.75 1.62 7.72
C SER A 124 16.41 1.96 6.38
N PHE A 125 16.96 0.95 5.70
CA PHE A 125 17.57 1.15 4.37
C PHE A 125 16.51 1.55 3.34
N LEU A 126 15.40 0.80 3.28
CA LEU A 126 14.33 1.12 2.33
C LEU A 126 13.68 2.47 2.65
N ARG A 127 13.48 2.79 3.92
CA ARG A 127 12.96 4.09 4.34
C ARG A 127 13.84 5.24 3.84
N ASN A 128 15.16 5.17 4.07
CA ASN A 128 16.09 6.19 3.59
C ASN A 128 16.05 6.33 2.06
N PHE A 129 15.83 5.23 1.35
CA PHE A 129 15.67 5.27 -0.11
C PHE A 129 14.37 5.97 -0.51
N LEU A 130 13.24 5.66 0.16
CA LEU A 130 11.95 6.30 -0.10
C LEU A 130 11.98 7.80 0.20
N ASP A 131 12.66 8.21 1.28
CA ASP A 131 12.83 9.63 1.64
C ASP A 131 13.61 10.38 0.53
N LYS A 132 14.68 9.80 -0.01
CA LYS A 132 15.42 10.37 -1.15
C LYS A 132 14.58 10.43 -2.42
N LEU A 133 13.77 9.40 -2.67
CA LEU A 133 12.89 9.33 -3.83
C LEU A 133 11.84 10.43 -3.78
N LEU A 134 11.31 10.73 -2.58
CA LEU A 134 10.33 11.79 -2.37
C LEU A 134 10.86 13.16 -2.83
N TYR A 135 12.12 13.50 -2.51
CA TYR A 135 12.76 14.74 -2.98
C TYR A 135 12.89 14.84 -4.51
N THR A 136 12.91 13.70 -5.20
CA THR A 136 12.96 13.68 -6.67
C THR A 136 11.58 13.92 -7.29
N LEU A 137 10.53 13.69 -6.52
CA LEU A 137 9.12 13.82 -6.95
C LEU A 137 8.55 15.23 -6.69
N GLU A 138 9.20 16.03 -5.87
CA GLU A 138 8.89 17.45 -5.61
C GLU A 138 9.40 18.35 -6.73
#